data_0f604a690004f68ea047c6dc9538ebf4
#
_entry.id   0f604a690004f68ea047c6dc9538ebf4
#
_cell.length_a   1.000
_cell.length_b   1.000
_cell.length_c   1.000
_cell.angle_alpha   90.00
_cell.angle_beta   90.00
_cell.angle_gamma   90.00
#
_symmetry.space_group_name_H-M   'P 1'
#
loop_
_entity.id
_entity.type
_entity.pdbx_description
1 polymer ?
#
loop_
_entity_poly.entity_id
_entity_poly.type
_entity_poly.pdbx_seq_one_letter_code
_entity_poly.pdbx_strand_id
1 'polypeptide(L)'
;RSATALSDPAGLEMVDQPLSEAVQPGQGNAAGGDASFQWLTAAVELVQAGRCHSLVTAPIAKSLWHAANHRYPGQTERLAELTGSPNASMLFTARSPQSGWRLNTLLATTHIPLAAVPQHLNGALVQRKLDKLLAFCQRFNPAPHLVVAGLNPHAGEAGRLGAEESTWLEAALDAWRRQHPEVQLEGPLPPDTCWL
;
A
#
# COMPACT_ATOMS: atom_id res chain seq x y z
N ARG A 1 28.69 11.52 -4.16
CA ARG A 1 29.43 10.96 -5.31
C ARG A 1 28.45 10.90 -6.47
N SER A 2 28.82 11.42 -7.66
CA SER A 2 28.00 11.35 -8.87
C SER A 2 27.69 9.90 -9.21
N ALA A 3 26.42 9.54 -9.32
CA ALA A 3 26.02 8.26 -9.88
C ALA A 3 26.41 8.24 -11.36
N THR A 4 27.22 7.28 -11.75
CA THR A 4 27.61 7.10 -13.15
C THR A 4 26.49 6.32 -13.83
N ALA A 5 25.81 6.93 -14.78
CA ALA A 5 24.82 6.22 -15.59
C ALA A 5 25.55 5.35 -16.61
N LEU A 6 25.29 4.06 -16.63
CA LEU A 6 25.70 3.14 -17.68
C LEU A 6 24.53 3.04 -18.67
N SER A 7 24.71 3.56 -19.88
CA SER A 7 23.72 3.43 -20.96
C SER A 7 23.87 2.10 -21.69
N ASP A 8 22.78 1.32 -21.74
CA ASP A 8 22.66 0.13 -22.56
C ASP A 8 22.13 0.55 -23.96
N PRO A 9 22.65 0.02 -25.07
CA PRO A 9 22.09 0.23 -26.39
C PRO A 9 20.63 -0.21 -26.56
N ALA A 10 20.10 -1.02 -25.63
CA ALA A 10 18.68 -1.37 -25.54
C ALA A 10 17.81 -0.30 -24.83
N GLY A 11 18.37 0.84 -24.40
CA GLY A 11 17.65 1.90 -23.70
C GLY A 11 17.50 1.69 -22.19
N LEU A 12 18.21 0.72 -21.61
CA LEU A 12 18.32 0.56 -20.15
C LEU A 12 19.44 1.48 -19.64
N GLU A 13 19.13 2.23 -18.60
CA GLU A 13 20.11 3.01 -17.86
C GLU A 13 20.34 2.38 -16.47
N MET A 14 21.58 2.19 -16.09
CA MET A 14 21.96 1.71 -14.77
C MET A 14 22.63 2.83 -13.99
N VAL A 15 22.13 3.05 -12.76
CA VAL A 15 22.75 3.95 -11.80
C VAL A 15 23.64 3.12 -10.89
N ASP A 16 24.96 3.20 -11.08
CA ASP A 16 25.91 2.47 -10.26
C ASP A 16 26.05 3.12 -8.87
N GLN A 17 25.76 2.34 -7.85
CA GLN A 17 26.00 2.68 -6.44
C GLN A 17 26.80 1.53 -5.82
N PRO A 18 28.12 1.66 -5.72
CA PRO A 18 28.98 0.58 -5.26
C PRO A 18 28.71 0.24 -3.78
N LEU A 19 28.87 -1.04 -3.46
CA LEU A 19 28.86 -1.54 -2.09
C LEU A 19 30.08 -0.97 -1.31
N SER A 20 29.88 -0.73 -0.03
CA SER A 20 30.99 -0.36 0.89
C SER A 20 31.95 -1.53 1.14
N GLU A 21 31.42 -2.75 1.08
CA GLU A 21 32.15 -4.00 1.28
C GLU A 21 31.63 -5.08 0.33
N ALA A 22 32.45 -6.09 0.05
CA ALA A 22 32.03 -7.24 -0.75
C ALA A 22 30.94 -8.05 -0.05
N VAL A 23 29.91 -8.44 -0.79
CA VAL A 23 28.84 -9.30 -0.34
C VAL A 23 28.94 -10.64 -1.07
N GLN A 24 28.86 -11.75 -0.32
CA GLN A 24 28.80 -13.07 -0.91
C GLN A 24 27.35 -13.46 -1.23
N PRO A 25 27.05 -13.95 -2.43
CA PRO A 25 25.71 -14.43 -2.77
C PRO A 25 25.21 -15.49 -1.76
N GLY A 26 23.97 -15.33 -1.29
CA GLY A 26 23.36 -16.22 -0.30
C GLY A 26 23.76 -15.92 1.15
N GLN A 27 24.72 -15.03 1.39
CA GLN A 27 25.13 -14.63 2.74
C GLN A 27 24.93 -13.10 2.90
N GLY A 28 23.82 -12.74 3.59
CA GLY A 28 23.57 -11.33 3.87
C GLY A 28 24.43 -10.80 5.01
N ASN A 29 24.86 -9.53 4.90
CA ASN A 29 25.58 -8.80 5.95
C ASN A 29 25.04 -7.38 6.10
N ALA A 30 25.54 -6.63 7.08
CA ALA A 30 25.11 -5.25 7.34
C ALA A 30 25.41 -4.33 6.15
N ALA A 31 26.52 -4.52 5.45
CA ALA A 31 26.87 -3.72 4.26
C ALA A 31 25.86 -3.90 3.11
N GLY A 32 25.39 -5.13 2.87
CA GLY A 32 24.31 -5.40 1.93
C GLY A 32 22.96 -4.81 2.39
N GLY A 33 22.70 -4.80 3.70
CA GLY A 33 21.57 -4.12 4.31
C GLY A 33 21.58 -2.63 4.06
N ASP A 34 22.71 -1.97 4.36
CA ASP A 34 22.90 -0.53 4.13
C ASP A 34 22.79 -0.19 2.64
N ALA A 35 23.44 -0.95 1.77
CA ALA A 35 23.38 -0.73 0.33
C ALA A 35 21.94 -0.78 -0.20
N SER A 36 21.15 -1.78 0.19
CA SER A 36 19.74 -1.90 -0.23
C SER A 36 18.89 -0.74 0.26
N PHE A 37 19.17 -0.19 1.44
CA PHE A 37 18.53 1.00 1.97
C PHE A 37 18.88 2.26 1.17
N GLN A 38 20.17 2.43 0.83
CA GLN A 38 20.64 3.55 0.02
C GLN A 38 20.10 3.50 -1.41
N TRP A 39 20.05 2.30 -2.02
CA TRP A 39 19.48 2.12 -3.36
C TRP A 39 18.00 2.48 -3.41
N LEU A 40 17.22 2.11 -2.39
CA LEU A 40 15.82 2.51 -2.28
C LEU A 40 15.71 4.04 -2.19
N THR A 41 16.54 4.68 -1.37
CA THR A 41 16.55 6.13 -1.21
C THR A 41 16.87 6.84 -2.54
N ALA A 42 17.93 6.44 -3.22
CA ALA A 42 18.31 7.01 -4.52
C ALA A 42 17.24 6.79 -5.61
N ALA A 43 16.60 5.62 -5.62
CA ALA A 43 15.52 5.36 -6.56
C ALA A 43 14.30 6.28 -6.32
N VAL A 44 13.95 6.56 -5.06
CA VAL A 44 12.89 7.54 -4.73
C VAL A 44 13.29 8.96 -5.18
N GLU A 45 14.54 9.37 -4.96
CA GLU A 45 15.04 10.67 -5.42
C GLU A 45 14.92 10.84 -6.95
N LEU A 46 15.21 9.79 -7.72
CA LEU A 46 15.02 9.80 -9.17
C LEU A 46 13.57 9.97 -9.60
N VAL A 47 12.63 9.33 -8.87
CA VAL A 47 11.20 9.50 -9.11
C VAL A 47 10.75 10.92 -8.75
N GLN A 48 11.17 11.45 -7.60
CA GLN A 48 10.85 12.81 -7.18
C GLN A 48 11.42 13.89 -8.10
N ALA A 49 12.60 13.64 -8.67
CA ALA A 49 13.20 14.50 -9.68
C ALA A 49 12.56 14.39 -11.07
N GLY A 50 11.51 13.57 -11.24
CA GLY A 50 10.83 13.37 -12.53
C GLY A 50 11.63 12.58 -13.57
N ARG A 51 12.76 11.97 -13.18
CA ARG A 51 13.59 11.14 -14.07
C ARG A 51 12.99 9.75 -14.30
N CYS A 52 12.18 9.28 -13.34
CA CYS A 52 11.41 8.05 -13.41
C CYS A 52 9.94 8.34 -13.04
N HIS A 53 9.01 7.53 -13.55
CA HIS A 53 7.57 7.70 -13.29
C HIS A 53 7.07 6.80 -12.15
N SER A 54 7.81 5.75 -11.84
CA SER A 54 7.44 4.76 -10.82
C SER A 54 8.66 4.03 -10.31
N LEU A 55 8.50 3.34 -9.20
CA LEU A 55 9.50 2.48 -8.58
C LEU A 55 8.95 1.08 -8.42
N VAL A 56 9.72 0.08 -8.84
CA VAL A 56 9.47 -1.34 -8.55
C VAL A 56 10.62 -1.85 -7.70
N THR A 57 10.29 -2.40 -6.53
CA THR A 57 11.29 -2.86 -5.57
C THR A 57 11.38 -4.38 -5.53
N ALA A 58 12.57 -4.90 -5.34
CA ALA A 58 12.80 -6.27 -4.94
C ALA A 58 12.54 -6.46 -3.42
N PRO A 59 12.36 -7.70 -2.93
CA PRO A 59 12.28 -7.98 -1.50
C PRO A 59 13.53 -7.51 -0.75
N ILE A 60 13.34 -7.11 0.51
CA ILE A 60 14.42 -6.76 1.43
C ILE A 60 14.55 -7.77 2.58
N ALA A 61 15.73 -7.84 3.17
CA ALA A 61 15.96 -8.53 4.43
C ALA A 61 15.94 -7.51 5.57
N LYS A 62 14.82 -7.40 6.30
CA LYS A 62 14.64 -6.43 7.40
C LYS A 62 15.70 -6.58 8.49
N SER A 63 16.12 -7.82 8.78
CA SER A 63 17.19 -8.10 9.75
C SER A 63 18.52 -7.45 9.35
N LEU A 64 18.82 -7.38 8.04
CA LEU A 64 20.04 -6.75 7.54
C LEU A 64 19.95 -5.22 7.57
N TRP A 65 18.76 -4.66 7.33
CA TRP A 65 18.52 -3.23 7.58
C TRP A 65 18.75 -2.87 9.05
N HIS A 66 18.22 -3.69 9.98
CA HIS A 66 18.44 -3.49 11.41
C HIS A 66 19.91 -3.65 11.81
N ALA A 67 20.63 -4.63 11.21
CA ALA A 67 22.06 -4.81 11.43
C ALA A 67 22.88 -3.61 10.93
N ALA A 68 22.39 -2.90 9.91
CA ALA A 68 22.94 -1.65 9.39
C ALA A 68 22.41 -0.39 10.12
N ASN A 69 21.72 -0.55 11.27
CA ASN A 69 21.09 0.51 12.06
C ASN A 69 19.91 1.24 11.38
N HIS A 70 19.36 0.73 10.30
CA HIS A 70 18.13 1.25 9.69
C HIS A 70 16.91 0.60 10.34
N ARG A 71 16.27 1.30 11.28
CA ARG A 71 15.17 0.78 12.10
C ARG A 71 13.81 1.10 11.49
N TYR A 72 13.47 0.42 10.38
CA TYR A 72 12.18 0.51 9.73
C TYR A 72 11.46 -0.83 9.76
N PRO A 73 10.12 -0.85 9.97
CA PRO A 73 9.31 -2.06 9.86
C PRO A 73 9.35 -2.69 8.46
N GLY A 74 9.55 -1.86 7.43
CA GLY A 74 9.66 -2.27 6.04
C GLY A 74 9.88 -1.12 5.07
N GLN A 75 9.81 -1.43 3.78
CA GLN A 75 9.96 -0.42 2.71
C GLN A 75 8.84 0.62 2.75
N THR A 76 7.62 0.24 3.10
CA THR A 76 6.45 1.13 3.12
C THR A 76 6.68 2.35 4.03
N GLU A 77 7.21 2.14 5.21
CA GLU A 77 7.47 3.20 6.20
C GLU A 77 8.60 4.11 5.71
N ARG A 78 9.65 3.54 5.11
CA ARG A 78 10.74 4.33 4.51
C ARG A 78 10.24 5.14 3.30
N LEU A 79 9.44 4.56 2.42
CA LEU A 79 8.83 5.26 1.29
C LEU A 79 7.91 6.40 1.76
N ALA A 80 7.11 6.14 2.81
CA ALA A 80 6.23 7.14 3.40
C ALA A 80 7.02 8.36 3.92
N GLU A 81 8.13 8.13 4.59
CA GLU A 81 9.02 9.18 5.08
C GLU A 81 9.65 9.98 3.93
N LEU A 82 10.28 9.28 2.97
CA LEU A 82 10.96 9.93 1.83
C LEU A 82 10.00 10.77 0.97
N THR A 83 8.73 10.37 0.88
CA THR A 83 7.71 11.07 0.08
C THR A 83 6.89 12.07 0.88
N GLY A 84 7.15 12.22 2.18
CA GLY A 84 6.34 13.07 3.05
C GLY A 84 4.89 12.62 3.17
N SER A 85 4.62 11.31 3.01
CA SER A 85 3.28 10.72 2.99
C SER A 85 3.00 9.90 4.26
N PRO A 86 2.70 10.53 5.41
CA PRO A 86 2.60 9.84 6.70
C PRO A 86 1.50 8.78 6.77
N ASN A 87 0.56 8.82 5.84
CA ASN A 87 -0.58 7.93 5.77
C ASN A 87 -0.49 6.93 4.61
N ALA A 88 0.69 6.36 4.34
CA ALA A 88 0.83 5.34 3.32
C ALA A 88 -0.20 4.20 3.50
N SER A 89 -0.62 3.60 2.40
CA SER A 89 -1.61 2.52 2.41
C SER A 89 -1.17 1.43 1.44
N MET A 90 -1.48 0.19 1.76
CA MET A 90 -1.23 -0.95 0.90
C MET A 90 -2.46 -1.19 0.02
N LEU A 91 -2.24 -1.24 -1.29
CA LEU A 91 -3.27 -1.49 -2.28
C LEU A 91 -2.85 -2.67 -3.16
N PHE A 92 -3.75 -3.62 -3.34
CA PHE A 92 -3.63 -4.66 -4.35
C PHE A 92 -4.37 -4.24 -5.60
N THR A 93 -3.74 -4.37 -6.75
CA THR A 93 -4.37 -4.12 -8.04
C THR A 93 -4.11 -5.28 -8.97
N ALA A 94 -5.14 -5.69 -9.69
CA ALA A 94 -5.06 -6.71 -10.72
C ALA A 94 -5.96 -6.34 -11.90
N ARG A 95 -5.60 -6.80 -13.09
CA ARG A 95 -6.43 -6.66 -14.29
C ARG A 95 -6.70 -8.04 -14.88
N SER A 96 -7.98 -8.34 -15.09
CA SER A 96 -8.37 -9.58 -15.75
C SER A 96 -7.81 -9.61 -17.18
N PRO A 97 -7.06 -10.65 -17.57
CA PRO A 97 -6.57 -10.79 -18.94
C PRO A 97 -7.71 -11.07 -19.94
N GLN A 98 -8.85 -11.61 -19.48
CA GLN A 98 -9.99 -11.96 -20.32
C GLN A 98 -10.92 -10.77 -20.56
N SER A 99 -11.37 -10.11 -19.48
CA SER A 99 -12.37 -9.03 -19.55
C SER A 99 -11.78 -7.63 -19.55
N GLY A 100 -10.50 -7.49 -19.13
CA GLY A 100 -9.89 -6.19 -18.91
C GLY A 100 -10.35 -5.51 -17.61
N TRP A 101 -11.28 -6.12 -16.87
CA TRP A 101 -11.76 -5.59 -15.58
C TRP A 101 -10.61 -5.44 -14.58
N ARG A 102 -10.65 -4.36 -13.82
CA ARG A 102 -9.61 -4.03 -12.82
C ARG A 102 -10.17 -4.13 -11.41
N LEU A 103 -9.55 -4.98 -10.62
CA LEU A 103 -9.75 -5.02 -9.17
C LEU A 103 -8.74 -4.10 -8.49
N ASN A 104 -9.21 -3.26 -7.58
CA ASN A 104 -8.38 -2.48 -6.67
C ASN A 104 -8.87 -2.71 -5.24
N THR A 105 -8.02 -3.30 -4.40
CA THR A 105 -8.35 -3.58 -3.00
C THR A 105 -7.41 -2.82 -2.07
N LEU A 106 -7.92 -1.83 -1.36
CA LEU A 106 -7.19 -1.06 -0.36
C LEU A 106 -7.39 -1.68 1.01
N LEU A 107 -6.30 -2.01 1.69
CA LEU A 107 -6.37 -2.55 3.04
C LEU A 107 -6.63 -1.44 4.07
N ALA A 108 -7.60 -1.67 4.94
CA ALA A 108 -7.90 -0.76 6.05
C ALA A 108 -6.77 -0.80 7.10
N THR A 109 -6.29 -1.99 7.44
CA THR A 109 -5.17 -2.22 8.38
C THR A 109 -4.11 -3.13 7.76
N THR A 110 -2.86 -3.02 8.21
CA THR A 110 -1.73 -3.83 7.76
C THR A 110 -0.80 -4.15 8.93
N HIS A 111 -0.20 -5.35 8.91
CA HIS A 111 0.87 -5.75 9.85
C HIS A 111 0.51 -5.68 11.34
N ILE A 112 -0.75 -5.89 11.68
CA ILE A 112 -1.23 -6.00 13.06
C ILE A 112 -1.80 -7.40 13.32
N PRO A 113 -1.80 -7.89 14.57
CA PRO A 113 -2.47 -9.15 14.91
C PRO A 113 -3.96 -9.10 14.56
N LEU A 114 -4.52 -10.20 14.06
CA LEU A 114 -5.93 -10.26 13.68
C LEU A 114 -6.86 -9.84 14.84
N ALA A 115 -6.56 -10.28 16.05
CA ALA A 115 -7.32 -9.94 17.25
C ALA A 115 -7.31 -8.43 17.59
N ALA A 116 -6.34 -7.67 17.07
CA ALA A 116 -6.25 -6.22 17.28
C ALA A 116 -7.02 -5.42 16.21
N VAL A 117 -7.43 -6.05 15.11
CA VAL A 117 -8.09 -5.34 13.99
C VAL A 117 -9.33 -4.56 14.44
N PRO A 118 -10.29 -5.13 15.20
CA PRO A 118 -11.47 -4.40 15.61
C PRO A 118 -11.18 -3.13 16.42
N GLN A 119 -10.14 -3.17 17.23
CA GLN A 119 -9.73 -2.03 18.08
C GLN A 119 -9.04 -0.91 17.29
N HIS A 120 -8.45 -1.23 16.12
CA HIS A 120 -7.78 -0.25 15.27
C HIS A 120 -8.72 0.36 14.23
N LEU A 121 -9.84 -0.32 13.94
CA LEU A 121 -10.83 0.18 12.98
C LEU A 121 -11.77 1.19 13.65
N ASN A 122 -12.04 2.26 12.92
CA ASN A 122 -13.03 3.26 13.29
C ASN A 122 -13.50 4.03 12.04
N GLY A 123 -14.60 4.78 12.16
CA GLY A 123 -15.20 5.50 11.04
C GLY A 123 -14.23 6.47 10.35
N ALA A 124 -13.44 7.21 11.13
CA ALA A 124 -12.48 8.16 10.56
C ALA A 124 -11.37 7.48 9.74
N LEU A 125 -10.90 6.31 10.17
CA LEU A 125 -9.93 5.53 9.40
C LEU A 125 -10.55 5.03 8.08
N VAL A 126 -11.76 4.47 8.14
CA VAL A 126 -12.45 3.95 6.95
C VAL A 126 -12.70 5.08 5.94
N GLN A 127 -13.21 6.24 6.37
CA GLN A 127 -13.43 7.39 5.50
C GLN A 127 -12.14 7.86 4.81
N ARG A 128 -11.04 8.00 5.55
CA ARG A 128 -9.73 8.33 4.95
C ARG A 128 -9.24 7.29 3.95
N LYS A 129 -9.56 6.00 4.18
CA LYS A 129 -9.20 4.94 3.21
C LYS A 129 -10.08 5.01 1.96
N LEU A 130 -11.35 5.33 2.11
CA LEU A 130 -12.25 5.57 0.97
C LEU A 130 -11.80 6.76 0.12
N ASP A 131 -11.42 7.88 0.73
CA ASP A 131 -10.90 9.04 0.00
C ASP A 131 -9.66 8.68 -0.83
N LYS A 132 -8.75 7.89 -0.26
CA LYS A 132 -7.55 7.43 -0.97
C LYS A 132 -7.88 6.46 -2.11
N LEU A 133 -8.79 5.54 -1.87
CA LEU A 133 -9.21 4.59 -2.90
C LEU A 133 -9.92 5.31 -4.04
N LEU A 134 -10.80 6.25 -3.72
CA LEU A 134 -11.48 7.09 -4.69
C LEU A 134 -10.47 7.85 -5.56
N ALA A 135 -9.56 8.61 -4.94
CA ALA A 135 -8.55 9.38 -5.65
C ALA A 135 -7.63 8.49 -6.52
N PHE A 136 -7.33 7.28 -6.08
CA PHE A 136 -6.58 6.32 -6.88
C PHE A 136 -7.39 5.81 -8.07
N CYS A 137 -8.64 5.40 -7.86
CA CYS A 137 -9.50 4.83 -8.90
C CYS A 137 -9.88 5.87 -9.96
N GLN A 138 -10.09 7.12 -9.58
CA GLN A 138 -10.41 8.22 -10.50
C GLN A 138 -9.32 8.50 -11.53
N ARG A 139 -8.09 8.03 -11.32
CA ARG A 139 -7.02 8.10 -12.33
C ARG A 139 -7.29 7.21 -13.56
N PHE A 140 -8.17 6.24 -13.45
CA PHE A 140 -8.48 5.26 -14.49
C PHE A 140 -9.96 5.22 -14.88
N ASN A 141 -10.83 5.62 -13.95
CA ASN A 141 -12.27 5.66 -14.13
C ASN A 141 -12.84 6.89 -13.42
N PRO A 142 -13.44 7.85 -14.13
CA PRO A 142 -13.97 9.07 -13.52
C PRO A 142 -15.15 8.81 -12.56
N ALA A 143 -15.86 7.68 -12.73
CA ALA A 143 -16.98 7.28 -11.89
C ALA A 143 -16.76 5.86 -11.34
N PRO A 144 -15.84 5.66 -10.38
CA PRO A 144 -15.60 4.35 -9.83
C PRO A 144 -16.73 3.91 -8.91
N HIS A 145 -17.05 2.61 -8.96
CA HIS A 145 -17.93 1.98 -7.98
C HIS A 145 -17.07 1.43 -6.84
N LEU A 146 -17.32 1.89 -5.63
CA LEU A 146 -16.60 1.49 -4.43
C LEU A 146 -17.45 0.51 -3.62
N VAL A 147 -16.78 -0.47 -3.02
CA VAL A 147 -17.42 -1.48 -2.16
C VAL A 147 -16.64 -1.58 -0.86
N VAL A 148 -17.35 -1.66 0.25
CA VAL A 148 -16.77 -1.92 1.57
C VAL A 148 -17.25 -3.28 2.06
N ALA A 149 -16.32 -4.21 2.23
CA ALA A 149 -16.59 -5.47 2.89
C ALA A 149 -16.76 -5.25 4.41
N GLY A 150 -17.70 -5.94 5.01
CA GLY A 150 -17.88 -5.96 6.47
C GLY A 150 -16.65 -6.53 7.18
N LEU A 151 -16.57 -6.31 8.47
CA LEU A 151 -15.53 -6.87 9.34
C LEU A 151 -15.89 -8.31 9.75
N ASN A 152 -17.16 -8.55 10.01
CA ASN A 152 -17.66 -9.83 10.53
C ASN A 152 -18.31 -10.68 9.43
N PRO A 153 -18.30 -12.02 9.55
CA PRO A 153 -19.06 -12.89 8.65
C PRO A 153 -20.52 -12.42 8.53
N HIS A 154 -21.10 -12.54 7.33
CA HIS A 154 -22.46 -12.10 7.03
C HIS A 154 -22.75 -10.65 7.43
N ALA A 155 -21.72 -9.78 7.42
CA ALA A 155 -21.79 -8.39 7.88
C ALA A 155 -22.41 -8.26 9.30
N GLY A 156 -22.00 -9.18 10.20
CA GLY A 156 -22.43 -9.19 11.60
C GLY A 156 -23.78 -9.84 11.89
N GLU A 157 -24.56 -10.22 10.87
CA GLU A 157 -25.88 -10.87 11.02
C GLU A 157 -26.77 -10.22 12.10
N ALA A 158 -27.01 -8.92 11.95
CA ALA A 158 -27.76 -8.10 12.92
C ALA A 158 -27.20 -8.15 14.36
N GLY A 159 -25.87 -8.20 14.49
CA GLY A 159 -25.15 -8.19 15.77
C GLY A 159 -24.94 -9.58 16.40
N ARG A 160 -25.33 -10.66 15.72
CA ARG A 160 -25.12 -12.03 16.23
C ARG A 160 -23.67 -12.51 16.09
N LEU A 161 -22.99 -12.07 15.03
CA LEU A 161 -21.61 -12.46 14.70
C LEU A 161 -20.61 -11.33 14.93
N GLY A 162 -21.07 -10.18 15.40
CA GLY A 162 -20.33 -8.96 15.66
C GLY A 162 -21.21 -7.75 15.43
N ALA A 163 -20.93 -6.66 16.12
CA ALA A 163 -21.80 -5.48 16.11
C ALA A 163 -21.14 -4.26 15.43
N GLU A 164 -19.94 -4.39 14.94
CA GLU A 164 -19.14 -3.28 14.38
C GLU A 164 -19.85 -2.63 13.18
N GLU A 165 -20.49 -3.45 12.33
CA GLU A 165 -21.24 -2.96 11.17
C GLU A 165 -22.35 -2.01 11.59
N SER A 166 -23.20 -2.44 12.54
CA SER A 166 -24.37 -1.68 12.99
C SER A 166 -24.04 -0.57 13.98
N THR A 167 -22.96 -0.71 14.77
CA THR A 167 -22.62 0.28 15.81
C THR A 167 -21.89 1.52 15.27
N TRP A 168 -21.04 1.36 14.26
CA TRP A 168 -20.27 2.50 13.75
C TRP A 168 -19.99 2.48 12.23
N LEU A 169 -19.87 1.28 11.59
CA LEU A 169 -19.42 1.22 10.19
C LEU A 169 -20.48 1.79 9.24
N GLU A 170 -21.74 1.38 9.36
CA GLU A 170 -22.85 1.89 8.55
C GLU A 170 -22.95 3.42 8.67
N ALA A 171 -22.92 3.95 9.89
CA ALA A 171 -22.99 5.39 10.12
C ALA A 171 -21.81 6.15 9.49
N ALA A 172 -20.60 5.55 9.51
CA ALA A 172 -19.43 6.12 8.88
C ALA A 172 -19.54 6.14 7.35
N LEU A 173 -20.06 5.06 6.74
CA LEU A 173 -20.29 4.99 5.30
C LEU A 173 -21.38 5.97 4.85
N ASP A 174 -22.48 6.11 5.64
CA ASP A 174 -23.53 7.08 5.35
C ASP A 174 -23.04 8.53 5.45
N ALA A 175 -22.16 8.83 6.41
CA ALA A 175 -21.55 10.13 6.51
C ALA A 175 -20.66 10.42 5.28
N TRP A 176 -19.90 9.43 4.82
CA TRP A 176 -19.06 9.55 3.64
C TRP A 176 -19.89 9.69 2.35
N ARG A 177 -20.98 8.92 2.17
CA ARG A 177 -21.91 9.05 1.04
C ARG A 177 -22.50 10.46 0.92
N ARG A 178 -22.83 11.08 2.05
CA ARG A 178 -23.35 12.46 2.07
C ARG A 178 -22.31 13.49 1.60
N GLN A 179 -21.02 13.22 1.81
CA GLN A 179 -19.93 14.08 1.36
C GLN A 179 -19.57 13.85 -0.11
N HIS A 180 -19.89 12.68 -0.65
CA HIS A 180 -19.56 12.24 -2.02
C HIS A 180 -20.81 11.70 -2.74
N PRO A 181 -21.86 12.53 -2.93
CA PRO A 181 -23.15 12.08 -3.49
C PRO A 181 -23.03 11.59 -4.95
N GLU A 182 -21.95 11.97 -5.64
CA GLU A 182 -21.66 11.55 -7.02
C GLU A 182 -20.98 10.17 -7.10
N VAL A 183 -20.54 9.61 -5.98
CA VAL A 183 -19.80 8.34 -5.95
C VAL A 183 -20.71 7.21 -5.53
N GLN A 184 -20.76 6.16 -6.34
CA GLN A 184 -21.44 4.94 -5.95
C GLN A 184 -20.61 4.19 -4.90
N LEU A 185 -21.15 4.10 -3.66
CA LEU A 185 -20.57 3.34 -2.56
C LEU A 185 -21.56 2.31 -2.05
N GLU A 186 -21.20 1.04 -2.10
CA GLU A 186 -21.94 -0.07 -1.49
C GLU A 186 -21.27 -0.59 -0.22
N GLY A 187 -22.05 -1.16 0.67
CA GLY A 187 -21.56 -1.79 1.88
C GLY A 187 -22.14 -1.20 3.17
N PRO A 188 -21.84 -1.83 4.32
CA PRO A 188 -20.97 -3.01 4.43
C PRO A 188 -21.60 -4.26 3.80
N LEU A 189 -20.89 -4.93 2.90
CA LEU A 189 -21.32 -6.19 2.30
C LEU A 189 -20.74 -7.39 3.07
N PRO A 190 -21.43 -8.56 3.07
CA PRO A 190 -20.88 -9.76 3.66
C PRO A 190 -19.50 -10.12 3.08
N PRO A 191 -18.41 -10.15 3.87
CA PRO A 191 -17.06 -10.36 3.37
C PRO A 191 -16.81 -11.77 2.83
N ASP A 192 -17.66 -12.71 3.21
CA ASP A 192 -17.63 -14.11 2.79
C ASP A 192 -18.22 -14.34 1.39
N THR A 193 -19.03 -13.40 0.88
CA THR A 193 -19.74 -13.57 -0.42
C THR A 193 -19.60 -12.40 -1.39
N CYS A 194 -19.14 -11.24 -0.97
CA CYS A 194 -19.07 -10.04 -1.82
C CYS A 194 -18.02 -10.11 -2.96
N TRP A 195 -17.27 -11.18 -3.06
CA TRP A 195 -16.22 -11.39 -4.07
C TRP A 195 -16.66 -12.24 -5.27
N LEU A 196 -17.90 -12.71 -5.29
CA LEU A 196 -18.46 -13.58 -6.32
C LEU A 196 -19.05 -12.79 -7.49
#